data_b57794a67ed55bfb1697c56ccbcad507
#
_entry.id   b57794a67ed55bfb1697c56ccbcad507
#
_cell.length_a   1.000
_cell.length_b   1.000
_cell.length_c   1.000
_cell.angle_alpha   90.00
_cell.angle_beta   90.00
_cell.angle_gamma   90.00
#
_symmetry.space_group_name_H-M   'P 1'
#
loop_
_entity.id
_entity.type
_entity.pdbx_description
1 polymer ?
#
loop_
_entity_poly.entity_id
_entity_poly.type
_entity_poly.pdbx_seq_one_letter_code
_entity_poly.pdbx_strand_id
1 'polypeptide(L)'
;LGRNIDEAISKAKKMEQKGYTYSYDMLGEGANTDSDALRYLTAYATAITQLTAISTSTDIRKNPGISLKLSALYARYEYAKADQVLDVLVSRTTSLALQAKAGNLGFNIDAEEADRLDLSLDVIEAVLRHPALEGWDGFGVVVQAFCPRAPFVLDWLYSLAQKLDRKIMVRLVKGAYWDAEIKKAQVLGLEGYPVFTRKVNSDVSYIACARKLMDMRDRIYPQFATHNAHSVAAVLHLSDDLDSFEFQRLHGMGESLYEAVLEQQPVHCRIYAPVGAHKDLLAYLVRRLLENGANSSFVNQIVDPKIKAAVIAADPIGRVIMMGANVSSAIIPAPKDLYGSGRINSKGWDITRSDVVSALHRDIAAFDSHKWQASALVDGVASAMTHETLDMMNPSDRTDLVGHVSAAQPNDIQQAIQIAASAGGLWGKETPAHRADCLRKVGDLYEQHAPEFMALLMR
;
A
#
# COMPACT_ATOMS: atom_id res chain seq x y z
N LEU A 1 -2.65 -22.65 13.83
CA LEU A 1 -3.73 -21.68 13.64
C LEU A 1 -4.89 -21.96 14.61
N GLY A 2 -5.45 -20.93 15.22
CA GLY A 2 -6.64 -21.00 16.07
C GLY A 2 -7.84 -20.36 15.37
N ARG A 3 -9.04 -20.92 15.58
CA ARG A 3 -10.29 -20.31 15.10
C ARG A 3 -10.70 -19.10 15.92
N ASN A 4 -10.16 -19.01 17.12
CA ASN A 4 -10.26 -17.88 18.05
C ASN A 4 -8.95 -17.77 18.85
N ILE A 5 -8.83 -16.71 19.66
CA ILE A 5 -7.60 -16.42 20.39
C ILE A 5 -7.27 -17.48 21.45
N ASP A 6 -8.25 -18.06 22.13
CA ASP A 6 -8.04 -19.09 23.17
C ASP A 6 -7.46 -20.37 22.58
N GLU A 7 -7.99 -20.81 21.43
CA GLU A 7 -7.45 -21.95 20.69
C GLU A 7 -6.03 -21.67 20.19
N ALA A 8 -5.77 -20.45 19.73
CA ALA A 8 -4.44 -20.04 19.26
C ALA A 8 -3.41 -20.05 20.41
N ILE A 9 -3.74 -19.49 21.57
CA ILE A 9 -2.91 -19.51 22.77
C ILE A 9 -2.61 -20.96 23.21
N SER A 10 -3.64 -21.81 23.21
CA SER A 10 -3.46 -23.22 23.58
C SER A 10 -2.47 -23.94 22.65
N LYS A 11 -2.57 -23.70 21.34
CA LYS A 11 -1.68 -24.31 20.35
C LYS A 11 -0.26 -23.73 20.37
N ALA A 12 -0.08 -22.48 20.80
CA ALA A 12 1.20 -21.80 20.89
C ALA A 12 2.14 -22.46 21.92
N LYS A 13 1.62 -23.01 22.99
CA LYS A 13 2.38 -23.55 24.15
C LYS A 13 3.53 -24.48 23.75
N LYS A 14 3.31 -25.31 22.72
CA LYS A 14 4.34 -26.26 22.23
C LYS A 14 5.58 -25.54 21.68
N MET A 15 5.40 -24.43 21.01
CA MET A 15 6.51 -23.66 20.43
C MET A 15 7.11 -22.70 21.46
N GLU A 16 6.31 -22.18 22.39
CA GLU A 16 6.77 -21.36 23.50
C GLU A 16 7.74 -22.16 24.39
N GLN A 17 7.49 -23.45 24.61
CA GLN A 17 8.43 -24.36 25.29
C GLN A 17 9.76 -24.53 24.57
N LYS A 18 9.80 -24.25 23.25
CA LYS A 18 11.04 -24.22 22.43
C LYS A 18 11.70 -22.82 22.41
N GLY A 19 11.22 -21.85 23.18
CA GLY A 19 11.77 -20.49 23.25
C GLY A 19 11.20 -19.50 22.25
N TYR A 20 10.16 -19.85 21.47
CA TYR A 20 9.48 -18.90 20.61
C TYR A 20 8.51 -18.01 21.38
N THR A 21 8.32 -16.78 20.89
CA THR A 21 7.22 -15.89 21.28
C THR A 21 6.21 -15.77 20.14
N TYR A 22 5.07 -15.12 20.37
CA TYR A 22 4.03 -15.00 19.37
C TYR A 22 3.58 -13.54 19.17
N SER A 23 3.23 -13.19 17.93
CA SER A 23 2.41 -12.03 17.59
C SER A 23 1.16 -12.55 16.89
N TYR A 24 -0.01 -12.30 17.46
CA TYR A 24 -1.28 -12.78 16.95
C TYR A 24 -1.89 -11.75 16.01
N ASP A 25 -2.35 -12.19 14.84
CA ASP A 25 -3.08 -11.39 13.87
C ASP A 25 -4.54 -11.86 13.87
N MET A 26 -5.44 -11.05 14.43
CA MET A 26 -6.86 -11.32 14.32
C MET A 26 -7.27 -11.10 12.88
N LEU A 27 -7.60 -12.20 12.18
CA LEU A 27 -7.99 -12.14 10.78
C LEU A 27 -9.22 -11.24 10.62
N GLY A 28 -9.11 -10.32 9.70
CA GLY A 28 -10.05 -9.27 9.36
C GLY A 28 -9.25 -8.12 8.78
N GLU A 29 -9.41 -7.90 7.49
CA GLU A 29 -8.80 -6.79 6.76
C GLU A 29 -9.81 -6.27 5.74
N GLY A 30 -9.75 -4.97 5.43
CA GLY A 30 -10.66 -4.37 4.48
C GLY A 30 -12.11 -4.44 4.95
N ALA A 31 -12.44 -3.85 6.08
CA ALA A 31 -13.84 -3.71 6.52
C ALA A 31 -14.65 -3.04 5.39
N ASN A 32 -15.75 -3.65 4.99
CA ASN A 32 -16.60 -3.11 3.93
C ASN A 32 -17.71 -2.19 4.49
N THR A 33 -18.05 -2.36 5.76
CA THR A 33 -19.07 -1.60 6.47
C THR A 33 -18.58 -1.18 7.85
N ASP A 34 -19.22 -0.18 8.46
CA ASP A 34 -18.94 0.20 9.85
C ASP A 34 -19.25 -0.94 10.84
N SER A 35 -20.24 -1.77 10.52
CA SER A 35 -20.56 -2.97 11.30
C SER A 35 -19.39 -3.97 11.27
N ASP A 36 -18.75 -4.19 10.13
CA ASP A 36 -17.55 -5.01 10.04
C ASP A 36 -16.41 -4.42 10.87
N ALA A 37 -16.17 -3.12 10.75
CA ALA A 37 -15.12 -2.43 11.48
C ALA A 37 -15.31 -2.53 13.01
N LEU A 38 -16.53 -2.37 13.50
CA LEU A 38 -16.85 -2.55 14.93
C LEU A 38 -16.67 -4.00 15.39
N ARG A 39 -17.05 -4.96 14.57
CA ARG A 39 -16.82 -6.39 14.85
C ARG A 39 -15.33 -6.71 14.98
N TYR A 40 -14.49 -6.21 14.07
CA TYR A 40 -13.04 -6.39 14.11
C TYR A 40 -12.42 -5.66 15.31
N LEU A 41 -12.85 -4.42 15.59
CA LEU A 41 -12.42 -3.69 16.80
C LEU A 41 -12.67 -4.50 18.06
N THR A 42 -13.86 -5.08 18.19
CA THR A 42 -14.24 -5.93 19.33
C THR A 42 -13.37 -7.18 19.40
N ALA A 43 -13.10 -7.82 18.25
CA ALA A 43 -12.23 -8.99 18.19
C ALA A 43 -10.80 -8.69 18.66
N TYR A 44 -10.23 -7.54 18.23
CA TYR A 44 -8.92 -7.08 18.71
C TYR A 44 -8.93 -6.79 20.21
N ALA A 45 -9.92 -6.06 20.71
CA ALA A 45 -10.03 -5.75 22.15
C ALA A 45 -10.13 -7.02 23.01
N THR A 46 -10.93 -7.99 22.56
CA THR A 46 -11.05 -9.31 23.23
C THR A 46 -9.72 -10.05 23.21
N ALA A 47 -9.03 -10.09 22.07
CA ALA A 47 -7.73 -10.73 21.95
C ALA A 47 -6.69 -10.10 22.89
N ILE A 48 -6.62 -8.76 22.95
CA ILE A 48 -5.72 -8.05 23.84
C ILE A 48 -6.00 -8.41 25.31
N THR A 49 -7.29 -8.50 25.71
CA THR A 49 -7.67 -8.89 27.08
C THR A 49 -7.17 -10.31 27.40
N GLN A 50 -7.37 -11.27 26.50
CA GLN A 50 -6.91 -12.65 26.71
C GLN A 50 -5.38 -12.76 26.74
N LEU A 51 -4.69 -12.02 25.88
CA LEU A 51 -3.22 -11.97 25.85
C LEU A 51 -2.64 -11.31 27.12
N THR A 52 -3.31 -10.29 27.65
CA THR A 52 -2.94 -9.67 28.93
C THR A 52 -2.95 -10.66 30.08
N ALA A 53 -3.92 -11.58 30.12
CA ALA A 53 -4.02 -12.59 31.16
C ALA A 53 -2.84 -13.59 31.19
N ILE A 54 -2.13 -13.74 30.08
CA ILE A 54 -0.94 -14.63 29.96
C ILE A 54 0.37 -13.87 29.89
N SER A 55 0.35 -12.54 29.91
CA SER A 55 1.52 -11.67 29.90
C SER A 55 2.13 -11.60 31.29
N THR A 56 3.29 -12.22 31.50
CA THR A 56 3.88 -12.39 32.83
C THR A 56 5.25 -11.74 32.99
N SER A 57 5.90 -11.38 31.88
CA SER A 57 7.23 -10.77 31.90
C SER A 57 7.18 -9.25 32.08
N THR A 58 8.12 -8.70 32.80
CA THR A 58 8.36 -7.25 32.81
C THR A 58 9.04 -6.76 31.53
N ASP A 59 9.78 -7.65 30.84
CA ASP A 59 10.34 -7.38 29.51
C ASP A 59 9.27 -7.64 28.44
N ILE A 60 8.82 -6.56 27.81
CA ILE A 60 7.76 -6.60 26.80
C ILE A 60 8.11 -7.47 25.58
N ARG A 61 9.41 -7.63 25.28
CA ARG A 61 9.92 -8.45 24.19
C ARG A 61 9.62 -9.95 24.39
N LYS A 62 9.49 -10.37 25.65
CA LYS A 62 9.19 -11.76 26.06
C LYS A 62 7.70 -12.05 26.14
N ASN A 63 6.86 -11.03 26.16
CA ASN A 63 5.41 -11.19 26.18
C ASN A 63 4.85 -11.42 24.77
N PRO A 64 3.65 -12.00 24.65
CA PRO A 64 2.96 -12.06 23.38
C PRO A 64 2.67 -10.65 22.85
N GLY A 65 2.53 -10.54 21.53
CA GLY A 65 2.12 -9.32 20.87
C GLY A 65 0.87 -9.53 20.05
N ILE A 66 0.31 -8.43 19.55
CA ILE A 66 -0.80 -8.41 18.62
C ILE A 66 -0.44 -7.58 17.39
N SER A 67 -0.87 -8.02 16.23
CA SER A 67 -0.73 -7.30 14.97
C SER A 67 -2.10 -6.88 14.45
N LEU A 68 -2.19 -5.66 13.97
CA LEU A 68 -3.43 -5.00 13.62
C LEU A 68 -3.31 -4.41 12.21
N LYS A 69 -4.38 -4.48 11.42
CA LYS A 69 -4.53 -3.78 10.15
C LYS A 69 -5.49 -2.60 10.29
N LEU A 70 -5.06 -1.42 9.87
CA LEU A 70 -5.90 -0.21 9.95
C LEU A 70 -7.17 -0.36 9.11
N SER A 71 -7.11 -1.08 7.98
CA SER A 71 -8.26 -1.37 7.13
C SER A 71 -9.35 -2.21 7.82
N ALA A 72 -9.01 -2.93 8.88
CA ALA A 72 -9.98 -3.64 9.70
C ALA A 72 -10.80 -2.72 10.60
N LEU A 73 -10.28 -1.54 10.91
CA LEU A 73 -10.88 -0.62 11.88
C LEU A 73 -11.76 0.47 11.25
N TYR A 74 -11.71 0.65 9.93
CA TYR A 74 -12.55 1.66 9.26
C TYR A 74 -12.79 1.29 7.79
N ALA A 75 -14.08 1.29 7.37
CA ALA A 75 -14.49 0.88 6.03
C ALA A 75 -14.10 1.87 4.93
N ARG A 76 -13.87 3.15 5.26
CA ARG A 76 -13.52 4.21 4.31
C ARG A 76 -12.07 4.65 4.47
N TYR A 77 -11.17 3.67 4.65
CA TYR A 77 -9.73 3.92 4.77
C TYR A 77 -9.12 4.26 3.40
N GLU A 78 -9.37 5.48 2.97
CA GLU A 78 -8.99 6.04 1.67
C GLU A 78 -8.41 7.46 1.87
N TYR A 79 -7.34 7.81 1.14
CA TYR A 79 -6.71 9.14 1.26
C TYR A 79 -7.68 10.29 0.95
N ALA A 80 -8.60 10.12 0.00
CA ALA A 80 -9.64 11.10 -0.33
C ALA A 80 -10.59 11.43 0.85
N LYS A 81 -10.55 10.66 1.94
CA LYS A 81 -11.31 10.84 3.18
C LYS A 81 -10.42 11.07 4.39
N ALA A 82 -9.20 11.57 4.18
CA ALA A 82 -8.15 11.65 5.21
C ALA A 82 -8.62 12.23 6.54
N ASP A 83 -9.37 13.34 6.55
CA ASP A 83 -9.86 13.97 7.79
C ASP A 83 -10.73 13.00 8.60
N GLN A 84 -11.72 12.36 7.95
CA GLN A 84 -12.59 11.38 8.61
C GLN A 84 -11.83 10.13 9.05
N VAL A 85 -10.87 9.70 8.23
CA VAL A 85 -10.01 8.55 8.52
C VAL A 85 -9.18 8.82 9.77
N LEU A 86 -8.56 9.99 9.88
CA LEU A 86 -7.75 10.35 11.05
C LEU A 86 -8.60 10.37 12.32
N ASP A 87 -9.75 11.02 12.30
CA ASP A 87 -10.65 11.08 13.47
C ASP A 87 -11.02 9.67 13.99
N VAL A 88 -11.43 8.79 13.09
CA VAL A 88 -11.91 7.45 13.47
C VAL A 88 -10.75 6.51 13.82
N LEU A 89 -9.73 6.42 12.94
CA LEU A 89 -8.65 5.45 13.11
C LEU A 89 -7.75 5.81 14.27
N VAL A 90 -7.45 7.09 14.50
CA VAL A 90 -6.63 7.52 15.66
C VAL A 90 -7.34 7.15 16.96
N SER A 91 -8.64 7.42 17.07
CA SER A 91 -9.42 7.09 18.25
C SER A 91 -9.44 5.58 18.51
N ARG A 92 -9.80 4.77 17.51
CA ARG A 92 -9.91 3.30 17.63
C ARG A 92 -8.56 2.66 17.91
N THR A 93 -7.50 3.07 17.18
CA THR A 93 -6.15 2.54 17.35
C THR A 93 -5.57 2.91 18.70
N THR A 94 -5.76 4.15 19.17
CA THR A 94 -5.32 4.60 20.50
C THR A 94 -5.98 3.78 21.60
N SER A 95 -7.29 3.52 21.49
CA SER A 95 -8.01 2.69 22.47
C SER A 95 -7.40 1.30 22.60
N LEU A 96 -7.11 0.63 21.48
CA LEU A 96 -6.45 -0.69 21.48
C LEU A 96 -5.01 -0.63 21.99
N ALA A 97 -4.25 0.41 21.61
CA ALA A 97 -2.87 0.61 22.06
C ALA A 97 -2.78 0.82 23.58
N LEU A 98 -3.73 1.57 24.18
CA LEU A 98 -3.82 1.75 25.62
C LEU A 98 -4.11 0.42 26.36
N GLN A 99 -4.98 -0.41 25.81
CA GLN A 99 -5.24 -1.74 26.36
C GLN A 99 -4.00 -2.63 26.26
N ALA A 100 -3.28 -2.61 25.12
CA ALA A 100 -2.05 -3.36 24.96
C ALA A 100 -0.94 -2.87 25.91
N LYS A 101 -0.82 -1.55 26.11
CA LYS A 101 0.08 -0.96 27.10
C LYS A 101 -0.23 -1.46 28.50
N ALA A 102 -1.49 -1.44 28.91
CA ALA A 102 -1.90 -1.91 30.24
C ALA A 102 -1.57 -3.39 30.48
N GLY A 103 -1.58 -4.20 29.41
CA GLY A 103 -1.20 -5.62 29.43
C GLY A 103 0.30 -5.87 29.23
N ASN A 104 1.14 -4.84 29.07
CA ASN A 104 2.56 -4.96 28.72
C ASN A 104 2.78 -5.82 27.46
N LEU A 105 1.96 -5.64 26.41
CA LEU A 105 1.99 -6.37 25.16
C LEU A 105 2.70 -5.57 24.07
N GLY A 106 3.34 -6.27 23.11
CA GLY A 106 3.70 -5.67 21.83
C GLY A 106 2.45 -5.43 20.97
N PHE A 107 2.39 -4.28 20.29
CA PHE A 107 1.25 -3.88 19.45
C PHE A 107 1.77 -3.34 18.12
N ASN A 108 1.67 -4.12 17.06
CA ASN A 108 2.21 -3.76 15.76
C ASN A 108 1.09 -3.35 14.79
N ILE A 109 1.27 -2.22 14.13
CA ILE A 109 0.46 -1.82 12.97
C ILE A 109 1.09 -2.42 11.72
N ASP A 110 0.36 -3.33 11.06
CA ASP A 110 0.80 -3.98 9.83
C ASP A 110 0.78 -2.99 8.66
N ALA A 111 1.77 -3.09 7.76
CA ALA A 111 1.75 -2.40 6.50
C ALA A 111 0.79 -3.09 5.52
N GLU A 112 0.06 -2.29 4.78
CA GLU A 112 -0.88 -2.73 3.76
C GLU A 112 -0.44 -2.27 2.37
N GLU A 113 -1.35 -1.97 1.45
CA GLU A 113 -1.02 -1.53 0.10
C GLU A 113 -0.29 -0.18 0.11
N ALA A 114 0.54 0.05 -0.90
CA ALA A 114 1.40 1.24 -0.99
C ALA A 114 0.64 2.57 -1.02
N ASP A 115 -0.59 2.57 -1.53
CA ASP A 115 -1.47 3.73 -1.58
C ASP A 115 -2.02 4.15 -0.20
N ARG A 116 -1.85 3.31 0.83
CA ARG A 116 -2.23 3.61 2.21
C ARG A 116 -1.05 4.08 3.07
N LEU A 117 0.17 4.07 2.51
CA LEU A 117 1.38 4.33 3.30
C LEU A 117 1.34 5.70 3.99
N ASP A 118 1.11 6.78 3.25
CA ASP A 118 1.15 8.14 3.80
C ASP A 118 0.09 8.31 4.91
N LEU A 119 -1.14 7.90 4.62
CA LEU A 119 -2.23 7.98 5.59
C LEU A 119 -1.99 7.09 6.82
N SER A 120 -1.35 5.93 6.66
CA SER A 120 -0.98 5.08 7.79
C SER A 120 0.07 5.73 8.69
N LEU A 121 1.04 6.45 8.09
CA LEU A 121 2.06 7.19 8.85
C LEU A 121 1.45 8.35 9.63
N ASP A 122 0.47 9.06 9.06
CA ASP A 122 -0.27 10.12 9.75
C ASP A 122 -1.03 9.57 10.98
N VAL A 123 -1.72 8.43 10.83
CA VAL A 123 -2.39 7.75 11.94
C VAL A 123 -1.38 7.32 13.01
N ILE A 124 -0.25 6.72 12.60
CA ILE A 124 0.82 6.27 13.50
C ILE A 124 1.39 7.44 14.31
N GLU A 125 1.71 8.55 13.65
CA GLU A 125 2.20 9.75 14.33
C GLU A 125 1.18 10.28 15.34
N ALA A 126 -0.09 10.40 14.95
CA ALA A 126 -1.13 10.90 15.83
C ALA A 126 -1.35 10.02 17.06
N VAL A 127 -1.31 8.69 16.89
CA VAL A 127 -1.41 7.73 18.00
C VAL A 127 -0.19 7.84 18.91
N LEU A 128 1.03 7.85 18.36
CA LEU A 128 2.28 7.95 19.15
C LEU A 128 2.38 9.25 19.96
N ARG A 129 1.75 10.34 19.47
CA ARG A 129 1.68 11.62 20.22
C ARG A 129 0.76 11.58 21.42
N HIS A 130 -0.04 10.53 21.59
CA HIS A 130 -0.98 10.46 22.73
C HIS A 130 -0.21 10.33 24.05
N PRO A 131 -0.41 11.26 25.03
CA PRO A 131 0.40 11.30 26.25
C PRO A 131 0.33 10.02 27.10
N ALA A 132 -0.85 9.38 27.13
CA ALA A 132 -1.03 8.15 27.91
C ALA A 132 -0.22 6.95 27.37
N LEU A 133 0.41 7.04 26.20
CA LEU A 133 1.32 6.04 25.65
C LEU A 133 2.79 6.29 26.03
N GLU A 134 3.10 7.36 26.80
CA GLU A 134 4.46 7.65 27.25
C GLU A 134 5.09 6.53 28.07
N GLY A 135 6.40 6.28 27.85
CA GLY A 135 7.16 5.26 28.56
C GLY A 135 6.80 3.82 28.18
N TRP A 136 6.08 3.59 27.10
CA TRP A 136 5.76 2.25 26.61
C TRP A 136 6.51 1.94 25.32
N ASP A 137 7.34 0.88 25.36
CA ASP A 137 8.22 0.46 24.27
C ASP A 137 7.58 -0.61 23.36
N GLY A 138 6.29 -0.92 23.53
CA GLY A 138 5.60 -1.98 22.81
C GLY A 138 4.90 -1.57 21.53
N PHE A 139 4.88 -0.28 21.18
CA PHE A 139 4.29 0.18 19.93
C PHE A 139 5.17 -0.18 18.76
N GLY A 140 4.60 -0.83 17.76
CA GLY A 140 5.32 -1.34 16.60
C GLY A 140 4.72 -0.91 15.26
N VAL A 141 5.58 -0.83 14.25
CA VAL A 141 5.24 -0.46 12.87
C VAL A 141 5.89 -1.44 11.92
N VAL A 142 5.22 -1.77 10.82
CA VAL A 142 5.76 -2.65 9.78
C VAL A 142 6.23 -1.82 8.58
N VAL A 143 7.43 -2.12 8.09
CA VAL A 143 8.02 -1.46 6.91
C VAL A 143 8.32 -2.50 5.83
N GLN A 144 7.91 -2.22 4.60
CA GLN A 144 8.02 -3.12 3.46
C GLN A 144 9.20 -2.73 2.56
N ALA A 145 10.26 -3.54 2.56
CA ALA A 145 11.50 -3.27 1.82
C ALA A 145 11.36 -3.37 0.30
N PHE A 146 10.28 -3.96 -0.22
CA PHE A 146 10.03 -3.97 -1.68
C PHE A 146 9.64 -2.58 -2.23
N CYS A 147 9.30 -1.64 -1.34
CA CYS A 147 9.01 -0.26 -1.67
C CYS A 147 10.30 0.57 -1.68
N PRO A 148 10.63 1.30 -2.75
CA PRO A 148 11.78 2.20 -2.79
C PRO A 148 11.78 3.29 -1.70
N ARG A 149 10.61 3.59 -1.12
CA ARG A 149 10.45 4.55 -0.02
C ARG A 149 10.87 3.99 1.35
N ALA A 150 11.07 2.66 1.48
CA ALA A 150 11.33 2.03 2.78
C ALA A 150 12.48 2.66 3.60
N PRO A 151 13.65 2.98 3.01
CA PRO A 151 14.73 3.63 3.78
C PRO A 151 14.33 5.00 4.35
N PHE A 152 13.53 5.76 3.63
CA PHE A 152 13.04 7.07 4.06
C PHE A 152 11.96 6.96 5.14
N VAL A 153 11.12 5.93 5.08
CA VAL A 153 10.15 5.63 6.14
C VAL A 153 10.88 5.28 7.43
N LEU A 154 11.99 4.54 7.37
CA LEU A 154 12.82 4.25 8.55
C LEU A 154 13.43 5.54 9.15
N ASP A 155 13.93 6.47 8.31
CA ASP A 155 14.43 7.76 8.77
C ASP A 155 13.34 8.58 9.47
N TRP A 156 12.16 8.58 8.88
CA TRP A 156 11.01 9.28 9.42
C TRP A 156 10.60 8.69 10.78
N LEU A 157 10.47 7.36 10.90
CA LEU A 157 10.15 6.67 12.15
C LEU A 157 11.19 6.94 13.25
N TYR A 158 12.47 6.90 12.88
CA TYR A 158 13.55 7.19 13.83
C TYR A 158 13.50 8.64 14.31
N SER A 159 13.33 9.59 13.40
CA SER A 159 13.19 11.02 13.73
C SER A 159 11.96 11.27 14.61
N LEU A 160 10.84 10.59 14.33
CA LEU A 160 9.64 10.67 15.15
C LEU A 160 9.88 10.10 16.55
N ALA A 161 10.54 8.95 16.65
CA ALA A 161 10.89 8.33 17.93
C ALA A 161 11.80 9.24 18.78
N GLN A 162 12.80 9.88 18.16
CA GLN A 162 13.65 10.86 18.83
C GLN A 162 12.86 12.09 19.30
N LYS A 163 12.03 12.67 18.41
CA LYS A 163 11.23 13.87 18.71
C LYS A 163 10.24 13.67 19.85
N LEU A 164 9.68 12.46 19.97
CA LEU A 164 8.68 12.13 20.97
C LEU A 164 9.28 11.44 22.20
N ASP A 165 10.61 11.25 22.25
CA ASP A 165 11.32 10.47 23.28
C ASP A 165 10.70 9.09 23.49
N ARG A 166 10.52 8.34 22.39
CA ARG A 166 9.92 6.99 22.37
C ARG A 166 10.95 5.95 21.98
N LYS A 167 10.68 4.71 22.35
CA LYS A 167 11.18 3.52 21.67
C LYS A 167 10.04 2.90 20.86
N ILE A 168 10.34 2.42 19.65
CA ILE A 168 9.36 1.81 18.74
C ILE A 168 9.90 0.47 18.26
N MET A 169 9.03 -0.52 18.14
CA MET A 169 9.36 -1.76 17.44
C MET A 169 9.19 -1.55 15.94
N VAL A 170 10.14 -1.96 15.11
CA VAL A 170 10.01 -1.90 13.66
C VAL A 170 10.18 -3.29 13.05
N ARG A 171 9.10 -3.82 12.50
CA ARG A 171 9.10 -5.07 11.76
C ARG A 171 9.45 -4.81 10.30
N LEU A 172 10.64 -5.24 9.89
CA LEU A 172 11.06 -5.20 8.50
C LEU A 172 10.61 -6.48 7.78
N VAL A 173 9.82 -6.31 6.73
CA VAL A 173 9.37 -7.37 5.83
C VAL A 173 9.84 -7.07 4.40
N LYS A 174 9.83 -8.05 3.49
CA LYS A 174 10.04 -7.76 2.06
C LYS A 174 8.83 -7.09 1.46
N GLY A 175 7.63 -7.59 1.73
CA GLY A 175 6.34 -7.11 1.27
C GLY A 175 5.48 -8.27 0.74
N ALA A 176 4.15 -8.15 0.90
CA ALA A 176 3.21 -9.22 0.62
C ALA A 176 2.21 -8.92 -0.52
N TYR A 177 2.28 -7.73 -1.13
CA TYR A 177 1.28 -7.22 -2.07
C TYR A 177 1.84 -7.01 -3.49
N TRP A 178 3.00 -7.56 -3.82
CA TRP A 178 3.74 -7.23 -5.03
C TRP A 178 2.91 -7.35 -6.32
N ASP A 179 2.20 -8.47 -6.50
CA ASP A 179 1.37 -8.69 -7.70
C ASP A 179 0.23 -7.68 -7.81
N ALA A 180 -0.42 -7.37 -6.69
CA ALA A 180 -1.49 -6.38 -6.61
C ALA A 180 -0.97 -4.97 -6.94
N GLU A 181 0.18 -4.58 -6.40
CA GLU A 181 0.81 -3.28 -6.64
C GLU A 181 1.19 -3.08 -8.12
N ILE A 182 1.81 -4.08 -8.72
CA ILE A 182 2.14 -4.05 -10.16
C ILE A 182 0.86 -3.89 -10.99
N LYS A 183 -0.15 -4.74 -10.73
CA LYS A 183 -1.39 -4.71 -11.50
C LYS A 183 -2.16 -3.40 -11.32
N LYS A 184 -2.25 -2.91 -10.08
CA LYS A 184 -2.93 -1.65 -9.77
C LYS A 184 -2.29 -0.46 -10.48
N ALA A 185 -0.96 -0.34 -10.45
CA ALA A 185 -0.24 0.71 -11.16
C ALA A 185 -0.49 0.66 -12.68
N GLN A 186 -0.53 -0.54 -13.28
CA GLN A 186 -0.85 -0.72 -14.70
C GLN A 186 -2.29 -0.30 -15.04
N VAL A 187 -3.26 -0.72 -14.23
CA VAL A 187 -4.69 -0.39 -14.43
C VAL A 187 -4.94 1.10 -14.29
N LEU A 188 -4.32 1.73 -13.30
CA LEU A 188 -4.45 3.17 -13.04
C LEU A 188 -3.60 4.03 -13.98
N GLY A 189 -2.74 3.44 -14.82
CA GLY A 189 -1.86 4.18 -15.71
C GLY A 189 -0.92 5.12 -14.98
N LEU A 190 -0.39 4.71 -13.82
CA LEU A 190 0.52 5.52 -13.03
C LEU A 190 1.86 5.73 -13.74
N GLU A 191 2.60 6.75 -13.36
CA GLU A 191 3.90 7.08 -13.95
C GLU A 191 4.93 5.95 -13.77
N GLY A 192 4.84 5.22 -12.64
CA GLY A 192 5.74 4.10 -12.32
C GLY A 192 5.12 3.12 -11.35
N TYR A 193 5.96 2.28 -10.78
CA TYR A 193 5.55 1.28 -9.81
C TYR A 193 5.95 1.70 -8.38
N PRO A 194 5.07 1.54 -7.37
CA PRO A 194 5.41 1.84 -5.98
C PRO A 194 6.36 0.80 -5.38
N VAL A 195 6.63 -0.29 -6.09
CA VAL A 195 7.46 -1.41 -5.66
C VAL A 195 8.54 -1.73 -6.69
N PHE A 196 9.63 -2.35 -6.26
CA PHE A 196 10.66 -2.83 -7.18
C PHE A 196 10.11 -3.90 -8.12
N THR A 197 10.42 -3.80 -9.40
CA THR A 197 9.98 -4.75 -10.43
C THR A 197 10.84 -6.02 -10.51
N ARG A 198 11.97 -6.07 -9.79
CA ARG A 198 12.82 -7.26 -9.66
C ARG A 198 13.00 -7.63 -8.19
N LYS A 199 12.80 -8.91 -7.88
CA LYS A 199 12.95 -9.45 -6.52
C LYS A 199 14.32 -9.16 -5.91
N VAL A 200 15.40 -9.25 -6.70
CA VAL A 200 16.76 -9.02 -6.21
C VAL A 200 16.94 -7.61 -5.64
N ASN A 201 16.24 -6.60 -6.19
CA ASN A 201 16.28 -5.24 -5.66
C ASN A 201 15.61 -5.16 -4.29
N SER A 202 14.52 -5.92 -4.08
CA SER A 202 13.89 -6.04 -2.77
C SER A 202 14.79 -6.76 -1.76
N ASP A 203 15.58 -7.74 -2.21
CA ASP A 203 16.54 -8.44 -1.35
C ASP A 203 17.66 -7.48 -0.90
N VAL A 204 18.21 -6.66 -1.82
CA VAL A 204 19.22 -5.63 -1.51
C VAL A 204 18.65 -4.56 -0.60
N SER A 205 17.44 -4.07 -0.90
CA SER A 205 16.76 -3.07 -0.07
C SER A 205 16.51 -3.59 1.34
N TYR A 206 16.12 -4.87 1.48
CA TYR A 206 15.93 -5.49 2.80
C TYR A 206 17.23 -5.47 3.62
N ILE A 207 18.37 -5.85 3.03
CA ILE A 207 19.67 -5.86 3.71
C ILE A 207 20.10 -4.42 4.07
N ALA A 208 19.91 -3.46 3.16
CA ALA A 208 20.22 -2.05 3.43
C ALA A 208 19.35 -1.47 4.57
N CYS A 209 18.04 -1.76 4.55
CA CYS A 209 17.14 -1.39 5.63
C CYS A 209 17.48 -2.08 6.96
N ALA A 210 17.91 -3.35 6.91
CA ALA A 210 18.34 -4.08 8.11
C ALA A 210 19.58 -3.43 8.73
N ARG A 211 20.59 -3.07 7.93
CA ARG A 211 21.76 -2.32 8.41
C ARG A 211 21.32 -1.01 9.09
N LYS A 212 20.47 -0.25 8.42
CA LYS A 212 19.96 1.02 8.92
C LYS A 212 19.24 0.86 10.26
N LEU A 213 18.42 -0.17 10.42
CA LEU A 213 17.74 -0.48 11.68
C LEU A 213 18.72 -0.86 12.80
N MET A 214 19.80 -1.58 12.47
CA MET A 214 20.85 -1.89 13.45
C MET A 214 21.56 -0.63 13.97
N ASP A 215 21.71 0.40 13.13
CA ASP A 215 22.30 1.68 13.50
C ASP A 215 21.33 2.56 14.36
N MET A 216 20.03 2.23 14.38
CA MET A 216 18.96 2.98 15.07
C MET A 216 18.51 2.35 16.40
N ARG A 217 19.23 1.37 16.95
CA ARG A 217 18.81 0.56 18.12
C ARG A 217 18.66 1.36 19.42
N ASP A 218 19.18 2.55 19.49
CA ASP A 218 18.93 3.47 20.62
C ASP A 218 17.45 3.86 20.76
N ARG A 219 16.70 3.88 19.64
CA ARG A 219 15.27 4.23 19.57
C ARG A 219 14.38 3.16 18.93
N ILE A 220 14.95 2.24 18.17
CA ILE A 220 14.22 1.21 17.45
C ILE A 220 14.60 -0.17 17.98
N TYR A 221 13.59 -1.01 18.24
CA TYR A 221 13.77 -2.45 18.42
C TYR A 221 13.48 -3.15 17.09
N PRO A 222 14.50 -3.63 16.35
CA PRO A 222 14.33 -4.26 15.06
C PRO A 222 13.68 -5.64 15.18
N GLN A 223 12.73 -5.92 14.28
CA GLN A 223 12.08 -7.22 14.14
C GLN A 223 12.23 -7.67 12.68
N PHE A 224 13.10 -8.63 12.40
CA PHE A 224 13.44 -9.06 11.04
C PHE A 224 12.58 -10.24 10.59
N ALA A 225 11.53 -9.97 9.82
CA ALA A 225 10.64 -10.99 9.29
C ALA A 225 11.12 -11.50 7.93
N THR A 226 11.58 -12.74 7.89
CA THR A 226 12.07 -13.37 6.66
C THR A 226 12.07 -14.89 6.76
N HIS A 227 11.93 -15.58 5.62
CA HIS A 227 12.12 -17.04 5.50
C HIS A 227 13.31 -17.39 4.58
N ASN A 228 14.14 -16.40 4.24
CA ASN A 228 15.28 -16.53 3.37
C ASN A 228 16.57 -16.65 4.19
N ALA A 229 17.27 -17.79 4.09
CA ALA A 229 18.48 -18.07 4.86
C ALA A 229 19.60 -17.05 4.62
N HIS A 230 19.77 -16.54 3.38
CA HIS A 230 20.73 -15.47 3.10
C HIS A 230 20.41 -14.19 3.87
N SER A 231 19.14 -13.80 3.92
CA SER A 231 18.70 -12.63 4.69
C SER A 231 18.92 -12.80 6.19
N VAL A 232 18.67 -14.01 6.72
CA VAL A 232 18.97 -14.36 8.12
C VAL A 232 20.45 -14.25 8.41
N ALA A 233 21.31 -14.86 7.57
CA ALA A 233 22.77 -14.79 7.71
C ALA A 233 23.28 -13.35 7.62
N ALA A 234 22.75 -12.54 6.71
CA ALA A 234 23.12 -11.13 6.57
C ALA A 234 22.79 -10.34 7.85
N VAL A 235 21.59 -10.52 8.43
CA VAL A 235 21.21 -9.87 9.68
C VAL A 235 22.11 -10.30 10.85
N LEU A 236 22.40 -11.59 10.98
CA LEU A 236 23.32 -12.10 12.00
C LEU A 236 24.73 -11.49 11.85
N HIS A 237 25.20 -11.35 10.61
CA HIS A 237 26.51 -10.75 10.33
C HIS A 237 26.55 -9.24 10.60
N LEU A 238 25.42 -8.53 10.47
CA LEU A 238 25.31 -7.10 10.74
C LEU A 238 25.25 -6.80 12.25
N SER A 239 24.93 -7.78 13.08
CA SER A 239 24.73 -7.59 14.52
C SER A 239 25.99 -7.82 15.31
N ASP A 240 26.23 -6.96 16.27
CA ASP A 240 27.21 -7.08 17.35
C ASP A 240 26.57 -7.51 18.69
N ASP A 241 25.24 -7.47 18.79
CA ASP A 241 24.46 -7.83 19.97
C ASP A 241 23.18 -8.55 19.57
N LEU A 242 23.12 -9.85 19.84
CA LEU A 242 22.03 -10.75 19.43
C LEU A 242 20.75 -10.59 20.28
N ASP A 243 20.81 -9.91 21.44
CA ASP A 243 19.63 -9.57 22.26
C ASP A 243 18.96 -8.25 21.85
N SER A 244 19.61 -7.47 20.98
CA SER A 244 19.12 -6.15 20.55
C SER A 244 18.06 -6.18 19.47
N PHE A 245 17.68 -7.35 18.94
CA PHE A 245 16.67 -7.54 17.89
C PHE A 245 16.01 -8.91 18.02
N GLU A 246 14.95 -9.14 17.23
CA GLU A 246 14.36 -10.47 17.08
C GLU A 246 14.16 -10.81 15.61
N PHE A 247 14.18 -12.11 15.31
CA PHE A 247 13.63 -12.62 14.05
C PHE A 247 12.13 -12.85 14.16
N GLN A 248 11.46 -12.81 13.00
CA GLN A 248 10.06 -13.20 12.90
C GLN A 248 9.84 -14.16 11.74
N ARG A 249 8.97 -15.15 11.96
CA ARG A 249 8.52 -16.08 10.93
C ARG A 249 6.99 -16.21 10.94
N LEU A 250 6.44 -16.58 9.82
CA LEU A 250 5.01 -16.91 9.74
C LEU A 250 4.75 -18.30 10.33
N HIS A 251 3.59 -18.49 10.93
CA HIS A 251 3.15 -19.79 11.39
C HIS A 251 3.10 -20.78 10.22
N GLY A 252 3.73 -21.96 10.39
CA GLY A 252 3.83 -23.00 9.36
C GLY A 252 4.88 -22.74 8.26
N MET A 253 5.70 -21.69 8.40
CA MET A 253 6.79 -21.40 7.46
C MET A 253 8.13 -21.24 8.19
N GLY A 254 9.22 -21.64 7.53
CA GLY A 254 10.59 -21.46 8.01
C GLY A 254 10.95 -22.24 9.26
N GLU A 255 10.24 -23.30 9.61
CA GLU A 255 10.46 -24.08 10.84
C GLU A 255 11.88 -24.62 10.91
N SER A 256 12.31 -25.40 9.90
CA SER A 256 13.65 -25.99 9.86
C SER A 256 14.77 -24.95 9.84
N LEU A 257 14.54 -23.80 9.17
CA LEU A 257 15.51 -22.71 9.14
C LEU A 257 15.74 -22.15 10.55
N TYR A 258 14.64 -21.83 11.26
CA TYR A 258 14.75 -21.21 12.58
C TYR A 258 15.10 -22.21 13.67
N GLU A 259 14.76 -23.49 13.55
CA GLU A 259 15.29 -24.53 14.43
C GLU A 259 16.83 -24.56 14.34
N ALA A 260 17.39 -24.60 13.14
CA ALA A 260 18.85 -24.59 12.94
C ALA A 260 19.51 -23.27 13.43
N VAL A 261 18.83 -22.12 13.28
CA VAL A 261 19.36 -20.84 13.79
C VAL A 261 19.38 -20.80 15.32
N LEU A 262 18.29 -21.21 15.97
CA LEU A 262 18.17 -21.18 17.44
C LEU A 262 19.07 -22.22 18.13
N GLU A 263 19.40 -23.31 17.46
CA GLU A 263 20.38 -24.28 17.95
C GLU A 263 21.81 -23.71 17.96
N GLN A 264 22.12 -22.78 17.06
CA GLN A 264 23.49 -22.27 16.87
C GLN A 264 23.70 -20.88 17.47
N GLN A 265 22.64 -20.10 17.64
CA GLN A 265 22.71 -18.70 18.03
C GLN A 265 21.66 -18.36 19.11
N PRO A 266 22.01 -17.62 20.15
CA PRO A 266 21.08 -17.21 21.21
C PRO A 266 20.24 -15.98 20.78
N VAL A 267 19.47 -16.14 19.71
CA VAL A 267 18.59 -15.07 19.19
C VAL A 267 17.13 -15.33 19.53
N HIS A 268 16.34 -14.28 19.55
CA HIS A 268 14.90 -14.38 19.73
C HIS A 268 14.18 -14.61 18.40
N CYS A 269 13.13 -15.42 18.40
CA CYS A 269 12.26 -15.62 17.25
C CYS A 269 10.79 -15.57 17.65
N ARG A 270 10.04 -14.70 16.98
CA ARG A 270 8.61 -14.52 17.17
C ARG A 270 7.83 -15.14 16.02
N ILE A 271 6.77 -15.87 16.31
CA ILE A 271 5.88 -16.46 15.31
C ILE A 271 4.69 -15.53 15.09
N TYR A 272 4.52 -15.07 13.86
CA TYR A 272 3.33 -14.35 13.43
C TYR A 272 2.22 -15.38 13.14
N ALA A 273 1.14 -15.37 13.92
CA ALA A 273 0.10 -16.37 13.87
C ALA A 273 -1.27 -15.75 13.56
N PRO A 274 -1.86 -16.04 12.38
CA PRO A 274 -3.22 -15.63 12.07
C PRO A 274 -4.24 -16.41 12.93
N VAL A 275 -5.26 -15.68 13.39
CA VAL A 275 -6.34 -16.18 14.25
C VAL A 275 -7.70 -15.82 13.67
N GLY A 276 -8.54 -16.79 13.37
CA GLY A 276 -9.86 -16.56 12.83
C GLY A 276 -10.49 -17.78 12.16
N ALA A 277 -11.72 -17.63 11.71
CA ALA A 277 -12.45 -18.70 11.04
C ALA A 277 -11.90 -18.94 9.62
N HIS A 278 -12.12 -20.14 9.07
CA HIS A 278 -11.64 -20.49 7.72
C HIS A 278 -12.08 -19.53 6.62
N LYS A 279 -13.25 -18.94 6.72
CA LYS A 279 -13.76 -17.95 5.75
C LYS A 279 -12.91 -16.67 5.69
N ASP A 280 -12.29 -16.30 6.80
CA ASP A 280 -11.48 -15.08 6.93
C ASP A 280 -10.00 -15.32 6.54
N LEU A 281 -9.61 -16.60 6.33
CA LEU A 281 -8.25 -17.01 5.97
C LEU A 281 -7.91 -16.80 4.49
N LEU A 282 -8.88 -16.63 3.61
CA LEU A 282 -8.67 -16.69 2.16
C LEU A 282 -7.64 -15.66 1.68
N ALA A 283 -7.79 -14.41 2.05
CA ALA A 283 -6.87 -13.35 1.65
C ALA A 283 -5.44 -13.60 2.15
N TYR A 284 -5.31 -14.06 3.41
CA TYR A 284 -4.02 -14.44 3.99
C TYR A 284 -3.38 -15.60 3.22
N LEU A 285 -4.13 -16.66 2.90
CA LEU A 285 -3.61 -17.85 2.20
C LEU A 285 -3.24 -17.55 0.75
N VAL A 286 -4.03 -16.75 0.05
CA VAL A 286 -3.73 -16.35 -1.34
C VAL A 286 -2.38 -15.63 -1.41
N ARG A 287 -2.11 -14.68 -0.52
CA ARG A 287 -0.80 -14.01 -0.47
C ARG A 287 0.34 -14.99 -0.19
N ARG A 288 0.13 -15.99 0.69
CA ARG A 288 1.14 -17.05 0.94
C ARG A 288 1.36 -17.94 -0.27
N LEU A 289 0.30 -18.30 -0.99
CA LEU A 289 0.41 -19.09 -2.22
C LEU A 289 1.18 -18.33 -3.31
N LEU A 290 0.90 -17.04 -3.50
CA LEU A 290 1.61 -16.21 -4.47
C LEU A 290 3.10 -16.04 -4.08
N GLU A 291 3.39 -15.78 -2.80
CA GLU A 291 4.75 -15.65 -2.29
C GLU A 291 5.56 -16.94 -2.48
N ASN A 292 4.98 -18.09 -2.13
CA ASN A 292 5.67 -19.36 -2.18
C ASN A 292 5.69 -19.96 -3.58
N GLY A 293 4.67 -19.71 -4.40
CA GLY A 293 4.54 -20.22 -5.77
C GLY A 293 5.43 -19.51 -6.79
N ALA A 294 5.94 -18.33 -6.47
CA ALA A 294 6.85 -17.62 -7.38
C ALA A 294 8.15 -18.39 -7.57
N ASN A 295 8.55 -18.64 -8.83
CA ASN A 295 9.81 -19.33 -9.16
C ASN A 295 11.06 -18.66 -8.56
N SER A 296 10.98 -17.38 -8.27
CA SER A 296 12.05 -16.60 -7.65
C SER A 296 12.03 -16.65 -6.11
N SER A 297 11.03 -17.29 -5.49
CA SER A 297 10.96 -17.38 -4.03
C SER A 297 12.03 -18.30 -3.48
N PHE A 298 12.59 -17.97 -2.31
CA PHE A 298 13.56 -18.82 -1.64
C PHE A 298 12.95 -20.20 -1.31
N VAL A 299 11.71 -20.23 -0.86
CA VAL A 299 11.00 -21.46 -0.49
C VAL A 299 10.81 -22.39 -1.68
N ASN A 300 10.52 -21.85 -2.86
CA ASN A 300 10.40 -22.63 -4.10
C ASN A 300 11.77 -23.15 -4.53
N GLN A 301 12.80 -22.30 -4.52
CA GLN A 301 14.13 -22.66 -4.99
C GLN A 301 14.83 -23.72 -4.11
N ILE A 302 14.62 -23.71 -2.79
CA ILE A 302 15.29 -24.63 -1.85
C ILE A 302 14.78 -26.08 -2.00
N VAL A 303 13.56 -26.27 -2.48
CA VAL A 303 12.98 -27.60 -2.69
C VAL A 303 13.23 -28.14 -4.09
N ASP A 304 13.74 -27.34 -5.02
CA ASP A 304 14.10 -27.79 -6.38
C ASP A 304 15.50 -28.41 -6.39
N PRO A 305 15.63 -29.75 -6.57
CA PRO A 305 16.92 -30.44 -6.56
C PRO A 305 17.84 -30.01 -7.70
N LYS A 306 17.33 -29.31 -8.73
CA LYS A 306 18.14 -28.82 -9.85
C LYS A 306 18.87 -27.52 -9.51
N ILE A 307 18.45 -26.80 -8.47
CA ILE A 307 19.04 -25.54 -8.07
C ILE A 307 20.12 -25.79 -7.01
N LYS A 308 21.37 -25.50 -7.33
CA LYS A 308 22.47 -25.65 -6.39
C LYS A 308 22.39 -24.64 -5.25
N ALA A 309 22.74 -25.04 -4.03
CA ALA A 309 22.76 -24.17 -2.85
C ALA A 309 23.56 -22.86 -3.08
N ALA A 310 24.69 -22.94 -3.80
CA ALA A 310 25.49 -21.76 -4.14
C ALA A 310 24.75 -20.70 -4.98
N VAL A 311 23.76 -21.11 -5.79
CA VAL A 311 22.92 -20.18 -6.58
C VAL A 311 21.92 -19.46 -5.67
N ILE A 312 21.37 -20.19 -4.71
CA ILE A 312 20.40 -19.66 -3.73
C ILE A 312 21.10 -18.71 -2.75
N ALA A 313 22.33 -19.05 -2.36
CA ALA A 313 23.17 -18.26 -1.44
C ALA A 313 23.94 -17.13 -2.12
N ALA A 314 23.81 -16.95 -3.46
CA ALA A 314 24.53 -15.90 -4.17
C ALA A 314 24.17 -14.50 -3.66
N ASP A 315 25.19 -13.66 -3.49
CA ASP A 315 25.05 -12.29 -3.00
C ASP A 315 24.12 -11.45 -3.92
N PRO A 316 22.99 -10.93 -3.41
CA PRO A 316 22.09 -10.10 -4.20
C PRO A 316 22.71 -8.75 -4.59
N ILE A 317 23.63 -8.20 -3.80
CA ILE A 317 24.31 -6.93 -4.08
C ILE A 317 25.18 -7.09 -5.33
N GLY A 318 26.02 -8.12 -5.37
CA GLY A 318 26.83 -8.44 -6.54
C GLY A 318 26.00 -8.66 -7.81
N ARG A 319 24.82 -9.29 -7.67
CA ARG A 319 23.87 -9.49 -8.80
C ARG A 319 23.31 -8.16 -9.32
N VAL A 320 22.96 -7.22 -8.45
CA VAL A 320 22.47 -5.89 -8.87
C VAL A 320 23.59 -5.07 -9.51
N ILE A 321 24.80 -5.10 -8.97
CA ILE A 321 25.98 -4.42 -9.57
C ILE A 321 26.23 -4.90 -11.00
N MET A 322 26.14 -6.21 -11.24
CA MET A 322 26.32 -6.78 -12.59
C MET A 322 25.22 -6.37 -13.58
N MET A 323 24.03 -5.98 -13.12
CA MET A 323 22.96 -5.47 -13.98
C MET A 323 23.23 -4.05 -14.50
N GLY A 324 24.14 -3.29 -13.90
CA GLY A 324 24.47 -1.92 -14.27
C GLY A 324 23.21 -1.03 -14.23
N ALA A 325 22.96 -0.28 -15.33
CA ALA A 325 21.80 0.60 -15.43
C ALA A 325 20.44 -0.14 -15.58
N ASN A 326 20.46 -1.44 -15.89
CA ASN A 326 19.25 -2.24 -16.17
C ASN A 326 18.63 -2.83 -14.89
N VAL A 327 18.40 -2.01 -13.90
CA VAL A 327 17.87 -2.44 -12.59
C VAL A 327 16.37 -2.77 -12.62
N SER A 328 15.61 -2.26 -13.60
CA SER A 328 14.20 -2.58 -13.78
C SER A 328 13.99 -3.92 -14.52
N SER A 329 12.81 -4.50 -14.39
CA SER A 329 12.45 -5.73 -15.10
C SER A 329 12.30 -5.47 -16.60
N ALA A 330 12.92 -6.32 -17.44
CA ALA A 330 12.74 -6.25 -18.88
C ALA A 330 11.38 -6.82 -19.36
N ILE A 331 10.73 -7.65 -18.51
CA ILE A 331 9.46 -8.30 -18.84
C ILE A 331 8.24 -7.59 -18.24
N ILE A 332 8.47 -6.59 -17.39
CA ILE A 332 7.40 -5.74 -16.82
C ILE A 332 7.65 -4.34 -17.38
N PRO A 333 6.91 -3.95 -18.44
CA PRO A 333 7.04 -2.62 -19.04
C PRO A 333 6.54 -1.56 -18.06
N ALA A 334 6.94 -0.30 -18.26
CA ALA A 334 6.33 0.79 -17.49
C ALA A 334 4.81 0.83 -17.75
N PRO A 335 3.99 1.31 -16.81
CA PRO A 335 2.53 1.32 -16.97
C PRO A 335 2.07 1.97 -18.27
N LYS A 336 2.72 3.05 -18.71
CA LYS A 336 2.43 3.74 -19.98
C LYS A 336 2.69 2.88 -21.22
N ASP A 337 3.66 1.95 -21.14
CA ASP A 337 4.13 1.12 -22.25
C ASP A 337 3.51 -0.29 -22.25
N LEU A 338 2.46 -0.50 -21.45
CA LEU A 338 1.80 -1.80 -21.25
C LEU A 338 1.38 -2.49 -22.56
N TYR A 339 0.99 -1.72 -23.57
CA TYR A 339 0.56 -2.22 -24.87
C TYR A 339 1.64 -2.14 -25.96
N GLY A 340 2.89 -1.89 -25.57
CA GLY A 340 4.01 -1.73 -26.51
C GLY A 340 3.87 -0.50 -27.39
N SER A 341 4.50 -0.53 -28.59
CA SER A 341 4.50 0.60 -29.51
C SER A 341 3.17 0.90 -30.21
N GLY A 342 2.21 -0.05 -30.11
CA GLY A 342 0.93 0.07 -30.82
C GLY A 342 -0.05 1.04 -30.16
N ARG A 343 0.04 1.23 -28.85
CA ARG A 343 -0.87 2.08 -28.07
C ARG A 343 -0.23 2.48 -26.75
N ILE A 344 -0.27 3.76 -26.42
CA ILE A 344 0.08 4.25 -25.09
C ILE A 344 -1.09 3.93 -24.13
N ASN A 345 -0.80 3.46 -22.94
CA ASN A 345 -1.81 3.28 -21.90
C ASN A 345 -2.32 4.64 -21.40
N SER A 346 -3.59 4.70 -21.00
CA SER A 346 -4.19 5.92 -20.42
C SER A 346 -3.42 6.34 -19.18
N LYS A 347 -3.11 7.64 -19.09
CA LYS A 347 -2.49 8.23 -17.92
C LYS A 347 -3.52 8.42 -16.82
N GLY A 348 -3.19 8.00 -15.61
CA GLY A 348 -3.96 8.30 -14.41
C GLY A 348 -3.19 9.20 -13.43
N TRP A 349 -3.85 9.55 -12.35
CA TRP A 349 -3.28 10.31 -11.24
C TRP A 349 -3.24 9.45 -9.99
N ASP A 350 -2.15 9.48 -9.27
CA ASP A 350 -2.05 8.83 -7.96
C ASP A 350 -2.70 9.72 -6.89
N ILE A 351 -4.02 9.61 -6.76
CA ILE A 351 -4.81 10.38 -5.79
C ILE A 351 -4.58 9.96 -4.33
N THR A 352 -3.63 9.08 -4.08
CA THR A 352 -3.20 8.67 -2.73
C THR A 352 -1.98 9.46 -2.27
N ARG A 353 -1.40 10.26 -3.14
CA ARG A 353 -0.26 11.13 -2.87
C ARG A 353 -0.71 12.56 -2.63
N SER A 354 -0.30 13.12 -1.50
CA SER A 354 -0.67 14.50 -1.09
C SER A 354 -0.21 15.57 -2.08
N ASP A 355 0.98 15.42 -2.65
CA ASP A 355 1.54 16.34 -3.64
C ASP A 355 0.74 16.35 -4.95
N VAL A 356 0.33 15.16 -5.42
CA VAL A 356 -0.51 15.00 -6.63
C VAL A 356 -1.90 15.58 -6.40
N VAL A 357 -2.53 15.25 -5.27
CA VAL A 357 -3.87 15.77 -4.92
C VAL A 357 -3.85 17.28 -4.77
N SER A 358 -2.85 17.84 -4.09
CA SER A 358 -2.70 19.28 -3.92
C SER A 358 -2.47 20.01 -5.24
N ALA A 359 -1.70 19.43 -6.16
CA ALA A 359 -1.52 19.98 -7.51
C ALA A 359 -2.84 19.96 -8.28
N LEU A 360 -3.54 18.82 -8.26
CA LEU A 360 -4.81 18.64 -8.96
C LEU A 360 -5.89 19.62 -8.46
N HIS A 361 -5.99 19.79 -7.14
CA HIS A 361 -6.93 20.77 -6.55
C HIS A 361 -6.62 22.20 -6.99
N ARG A 362 -5.34 22.61 -7.03
CA ARG A 362 -4.97 23.96 -7.55
C ARG A 362 -5.38 24.13 -9.01
N ASP A 363 -5.12 23.13 -9.84
CA ASP A 363 -5.43 23.18 -11.26
C ASP A 363 -6.94 23.19 -11.53
N ILE A 364 -7.71 22.43 -10.77
CA ILE A 364 -9.18 22.40 -10.82
C ILE A 364 -9.79 23.69 -10.30
N ALA A 365 -9.25 24.24 -9.20
CA ALA A 365 -9.75 25.48 -8.59
C ALA A 365 -9.72 26.71 -9.52
N ALA A 366 -8.88 26.67 -10.55
CA ALA A 366 -8.88 27.70 -11.60
C ALA A 366 -10.22 27.82 -12.32
N PHE A 367 -11.08 26.81 -12.25
CA PHE A 367 -12.39 26.72 -12.88
C PHE A 367 -13.57 26.88 -11.92
N ASP A 368 -13.37 27.16 -10.62
CA ASP A 368 -14.44 27.23 -9.62
C ASP A 368 -15.52 28.26 -9.96
N SER A 369 -15.13 29.40 -10.49
CA SER A 369 -16.05 30.46 -10.93
C SER A 369 -16.41 30.41 -12.41
N HIS A 370 -15.83 29.45 -13.16
CA HIS A 370 -16.05 29.36 -14.60
C HIS A 370 -17.52 28.99 -14.92
N LYS A 371 -18.06 29.65 -15.95
CA LYS A 371 -19.40 29.35 -16.47
C LYS A 371 -19.26 28.92 -17.92
N TRP A 372 -19.48 27.62 -18.17
CA TRP A 372 -19.36 27.07 -19.50
C TRP A 372 -20.50 27.49 -20.41
N GLN A 373 -20.21 27.68 -21.66
CA GLN A 373 -21.22 27.94 -22.70
C GLN A 373 -21.14 26.85 -23.74
N ALA A 374 -22.27 26.26 -24.09
CA ALA A 374 -22.34 25.26 -25.13
C ALA A 374 -23.45 25.59 -26.12
N SER A 375 -23.13 25.47 -27.40
CA SER A 375 -24.07 25.61 -28.50
C SER A 375 -23.73 24.61 -29.62
N ALA A 376 -24.53 24.55 -30.67
CA ALA A 376 -24.22 23.72 -31.84
C ALA A 376 -22.87 24.11 -32.43
N LEU A 377 -22.04 23.12 -32.74
CA LEU A 377 -20.74 23.30 -33.39
C LEU A 377 -20.86 22.83 -34.83
N VAL A 378 -20.85 23.77 -35.77
CA VAL A 378 -20.99 23.48 -37.20
C VAL A 378 -19.75 24.02 -37.94
N ASP A 379 -19.07 23.14 -38.66
CA ASP A 379 -17.81 23.44 -39.37
C ASP A 379 -16.72 24.06 -38.44
N GLY A 380 -16.63 23.58 -37.19
CA GLY A 380 -15.69 24.09 -36.23
C GLY A 380 -16.05 25.46 -35.60
N VAL A 381 -17.20 26.02 -35.98
CA VAL A 381 -17.68 27.30 -35.45
C VAL A 381 -18.91 27.05 -34.54
N ALA A 382 -18.85 27.57 -33.33
CA ALA A 382 -19.98 27.54 -32.39
C ALA A 382 -21.08 28.50 -32.91
N SER A 383 -22.33 28.00 -32.97
CA SER A 383 -23.48 28.84 -33.25
C SER A 383 -23.64 29.92 -32.18
N ALA A 384 -24.16 31.07 -32.56
CA ALA A 384 -24.42 32.15 -31.61
C ALA A 384 -25.37 31.66 -30.50
N MET A 385 -25.11 32.07 -29.26
CA MET A 385 -26.04 31.83 -28.16
C MET A 385 -27.32 32.54 -28.43
N THR A 386 -28.42 31.82 -28.58
CA THR A 386 -29.74 32.36 -28.86
C THR A 386 -30.39 32.91 -27.58
N HIS A 387 -31.51 33.60 -27.71
CA HIS A 387 -32.23 34.12 -26.55
C HIS A 387 -32.85 33.04 -25.65
N GLU A 388 -33.02 31.82 -26.16
CA GLU A 388 -33.47 30.64 -25.41
C GLU A 388 -32.26 29.80 -24.97
N THR A 389 -31.67 30.17 -23.87
CA THR A 389 -30.63 29.39 -23.20
C THR A 389 -31.20 28.62 -22.03
N LEU A 390 -30.71 27.40 -21.84
CA LEU A 390 -31.03 26.59 -20.66
C LEU A 390 -29.91 26.77 -19.62
N ASP A 391 -30.28 27.09 -18.41
CA ASP A 391 -29.38 27.11 -17.28
C ASP A 391 -29.06 25.68 -16.84
N MET A 392 -27.77 25.35 -16.84
CA MET A 392 -27.26 24.06 -16.38
C MET A 392 -26.81 24.20 -14.93
N MET A 393 -27.62 23.63 -14.03
CA MET A 393 -27.35 23.67 -12.59
C MET A 393 -26.60 22.42 -12.16
N ASN A 394 -25.74 22.58 -11.15
CA ASN A 394 -25.09 21.45 -10.51
C ASN A 394 -26.14 20.51 -9.87
N PRO A 395 -26.17 19.22 -10.21
CA PRO A 395 -27.15 18.29 -9.65
C PRO A 395 -27.06 18.13 -8.13
N SER A 396 -25.86 18.33 -7.57
CA SER A 396 -25.58 18.21 -6.12
C SER A 396 -25.84 19.50 -5.35
N ASP A 397 -25.77 20.67 -6.03
CA ASP A 397 -26.05 21.98 -5.45
C ASP A 397 -26.81 22.85 -6.47
N ARG A 398 -28.11 22.89 -6.34
CA ARG A 398 -28.99 23.65 -7.24
C ARG A 398 -28.84 25.16 -7.18
N THR A 399 -27.99 25.69 -6.31
CA THR A 399 -27.62 27.12 -6.28
C THR A 399 -26.39 27.42 -7.13
N ASP A 400 -25.64 26.37 -7.54
CA ASP A 400 -24.48 26.50 -8.37
C ASP A 400 -24.85 26.39 -9.86
N LEU A 401 -24.80 27.51 -10.55
CA LEU A 401 -24.94 27.57 -12.02
C LEU A 401 -23.63 27.13 -12.68
N VAL A 402 -23.65 26.01 -13.37
CA VAL A 402 -22.48 25.45 -14.09
C VAL A 402 -22.26 26.20 -15.41
N GLY A 403 -23.31 26.55 -16.13
CA GLY A 403 -23.21 27.23 -17.40
C GLY A 403 -24.53 27.34 -18.15
N HIS A 404 -24.45 27.70 -19.40
CA HIS A 404 -25.60 27.89 -20.29
C HIS A 404 -25.48 27.05 -21.54
N VAL A 405 -26.59 26.47 -21.99
CA VAL A 405 -26.67 25.70 -23.22
C VAL A 405 -27.70 26.31 -24.15
N SER A 406 -27.33 26.56 -25.38
CA SER A 406 -28.24 26.94 -26.45
C SER A 406 -28.52 25.75 -27.37
N ALA A 407 -29.77 25.35 -27.49
CA ALA A 407 -30.15 24.24 -28.36
C ALA A 407 -29.93 24.59 -29.83
N ALA A 408 -29.52 23.59 -30.63
CA ALA A 408 -29.39 23.75 -32.07
C ALA A 408 -30.72 24.16 -32.72
N GLN A 409 -30.67 25.15 -33.58
CA GLN A 409 -31.83 25.57 -34.38
C GLN A 409 -32.00 24.70 -35.63
N PRO A 410 -33.19 24.63 -36.22
CA PRO A 410 -33.41 23.86 -37.46
C PRO A 410 -32.44 24.21 -38.60
N ASN A 411 -32.01 25.49 -38.66
CA ASN A 411 -31.04 25.94 -39.67
C ASN A 411 -29.62 25.38 -39.37
N ASP A 412 -29.20 25.30 -38.10
CA ASP A 412 -27.92 24.70 -37.72
C ASP A 412 -27.86 23.22 -38.14
N ILE A 413 -28.96 22.49 -37.96
CA ILE A 413 -29.07 21.09 -38.33
C ILE A 413 -28.97 20.92 -39.84
N GLN A 414 -29.70 21.75 -40.61
CA GLN A 414 -29.64 21.68 -42.08
C GLN A 414 -28.25 21.99 -42.61
N GLN A 415 -27.62 23.03 -42.07
CA GLN A 415 -26.28 23.42 -42.45
C GLN A 415 -25.25 22.35 -42.09
N ALA A 416 -25.32 21.77 -40.88
CA ALA A 416 -24.46 20.66 -40.47
C ALA A 416 -24.54 19.46 -41.40
N ILE A 417 -25.77 19.07 -41.81
CA ILE A 417 -26.00 17.97 -42.77
C ILE A 417 -25.34 18.28 -44.12
N GLN A 418 -25.55 19.50 -44.66
CA GLN A 418 -25.01 19.89 -45.96
C GLN A 418 -23.47 19.90 -45.92
N ILE A 419 -22.87 20.44 -44.89
CA ILE A 419 -21.42 20.48 -44.73
C ILE A 419 -20.86 19.06 -44.57
N ALA A 420 -21.46 18.24 -43.72
CA ALA A 420 -21.05 16.85 -43.55
C ALA A 420 -21.12 16.05 -44.83
N ALA A 421 -22.20 16.23 -45.63
CA ALA A 421 -22.37 15.56 -46.91
C ALA A 421 -21.30 16.00 -47.93
N SER A 422 -20.99 17.30 -48.01
CA SER A 422 -19.94 17.82 -48.90
C SER A 422 -18.53 17.40 -48.50
N ALA A 423 -18.25 17.41 -47.21
CA ALA A 423 -16.96 17.02 -46.65
C ALA A 423 -16.72 15.50 -46.68
N GLY A 424 -17.78 14.70 -46.62
CA GLY A 424 -17.71 13.23 -46.55
C GLY A 424 -16.94 12.58 -47.71
N GLY A 425 -17.07 13.12 -48.91
CA GLY A 425 -16.33 12.64 -50.08
C GLY A 425 -14.82 12.86 -50.00
N LEU A 426 -14.38 13.95 -49.41
CA LEU A 426 -12.96 14.25 -49.19
C LEU A 426 -12.41 13.45 -48.02
N TRP A 427 -13.12 13.45 -46.89
CA TRP A 427 -12.73 12.70 -45.69
C TRP A 427 -12.65 11.19 -45.98
N GLY A 428 -13.53 10.65 -46.78
CA GLY A 428 -13.51 9.24 -47.19
C GLY A 428 -12.27 8.84 -48.00
N LYS A 429 -11.62 9.80 -48.65
CA LYS A 429 -10.37 9.60 -49.42
C LYS A 429 -9.12 9.77 -48.59
N GLU A 430 -9.23 10.34 -47.39
CA GLU A 430 -8.11 10.49 -46.49
C GLU A 430 -7.54 9.15 -46.06
N THR A 431 -6.21 9.09 -45.84
CA THR A 431 -5.55 7.86 -45.44
C THR A 431 -6.00 7.46 -44.01
N PRO A 432 -6.06 6.15 -43.74
CA PRO A 432 -6.33 5.69 -42.37
C PRO A 432 -5.38 6.28 -41.34
N ALA A 433 -4.11 6.50 -41.70
CA ALA A 433 -3.11 7.12 -40.84
C ALA A 433 -3.50 8.56 -40.46
N HIS A 434 -3.87 9.39 -41.46
CA HIS A 434 -4.29 10.77 -41.19
C HIS A 434 -5.54 10.82 -40.28
N ARG A 435 -6.52 9.99 -40.54
CA ARG A 435 -7.72 9.90 -39.69
C ARG A 435 -7.39 9.47 -38.25
N ALA A 436 -6.45 8.53 -38.09
CA ALA A 436 -5.99 8.09 -36.79
C ALA A 436 -5.23 9.21 -36.05
N ASP A 437 -4.43 10.02 -36.77
CA ASP A 437 -3.72 11.15 -36.18
C ASP A 437 -4.67 12.24 -35.66
N CYS A 438 -5.79 12.48 -36.33
CA CYS A 438 -6.84 13.36 -35.81
C CYS A 438 -7.37 12.87 -34.45
N LEU A 439 -7.64 11.56 -34.32
CA LEU A 439 -8.10 10.99 -33.05
C LEU A 439 -7.03 11.03 -31.96
N ARG A 440 -5.77 10.79 -32.32
CA ARG A 440 -4.64 10.95 -31.37
C ARG A 440 -4.56 12.38 -30.86
N LYS A 441 -4.71 13.36 -31.78
CA LYS A 441 -4.73 14.78 -31.40
C LYS A 441 -5.87 15.13 -30.44
N VAL A 442 -7.05 14.51 -30.62
CA VAL A 442 -8.17 14.65 -29.68
C VAL A 442 -7.77 14.08 -28.30
N GLY A 443 -7.13 12.92 -28.27
CA GLY A 443 -6.61 12.34 -27.02
C GLY A 443 -5.63 13.28 -26.28
N ASP A 444 -4.67 13.86 -27.02
CA ASP A 444 -3.72 14.82 -26.46
C ASP A 444 -4.43 16.07 -25.89
N LEU A 445 -5.48 16.56 -26.55
CA LEU A 445 -6.27 17.70 -26.08
C LEU A 445 -7.07 17.34 -24.82
N TYR A 446 -7.63 16.13 -24.71
CA TYR A 446 -8.29 15.67 -23.47
C TYR A 446 -7.30 15.67 -22.29
N GLU A 447 -6.08 15.17 -22.48
CA GLU A 447 -5.07 15.19 -21.42
C GLU A 447 -4.64 16.63 -21.07
N GLN A 448 -4.47 17.50 -22.08
CA GLN A 448 -4.10 18.89 -21.87
C GLN A 448 -5.15 19.67 -21.05
N HIS A 449 -6.42 19.42 -21.30
CA HIS A 449 -7.56 20.07 -20.64
C HIS A 449 -8.17 19.24 -19.51
N ALA A 450 -7.46 18.22 -19.00
CA ALA A 450 -7.96 17.32 -17.97
C ALA A 450 -8.49 18.06 -16.72
N PRO A 451 -7.81 19.08 -16.16
CA PRO A 451 -8.34 19.80 -14.98
C PRO A 451 -9.68 20.49 -15.24
N GLU A 452 -9.86 21.06 -16.44
CA GLU A 452 -11.13 21.68 -16.85
C GLU A 452 -12.25 20.64 -16.95
N PHE A 453 -11.98 19.51 -17.61
CA PHE A 453 -12.95 18.40 -17.66
C PHE A 453 -13.29 17.85 -16.28
N MET A 454 -12.31 17.73 -15.39
CA MET A 454 -12.55 17.29 -14.01
C MET A 454 -13.44 18.31 -13.26
N ALA A 455 -13.14 19.60 -13.37
CA ALA A 455 -13.93 20.66 -12.76
C ALA A 455 -15.40 20.61 -13.23
N LEU A 456 -15.60 20.46 -14.55
CA LEU A 456 -16.95 20.36 -15.13
C LEU A 456 -17.68 19.08 -14.68
N LEU A 457 -16.99 17.94 -14.62
CA LEU A 457 -17.59 16.66 -14.20
C LEU A 457 -17.89 16.57 -12.70
N MET A 458 -17.21 17.37 -11.89
CA MET A 458 -17.45 17.45 -10.44
C MET A 458 -18.63 18.35 -10.08
N ARG A 459 -19.04 19.21 -10.99
CA ARG A 459 -20.19 20.14 -10.88
C ARG A 459 -21.33 19.68 -11.73
#